data_2a59cbfc53f9fe933516f26af881a74c
#
_entry.id   2a59cbfc53f9fe933516f26af881a74c
#
_cell.length_a   1.000
_cell.length_b   1.000
_cell.length_c   1.000
_cell.angle_alpha   90.00
_cell.angle_beta   90.00
_cell.angle_gamma   90.00
#
_symmetry.space_group_name_H-M   'P 1'
#
loop_
_entity.id
_entity.type
_entity.pdbx_description
1 polymer ?
#
loop_
_entity_poly.entity_id
_entity_poly.type
_entity_poly.pdbx_seq_one_letter_code
_entity_poly.pdbx_strand_id
1 'polypeptide(L)'
;MTDKKIPFVGLHAHSVAGSIFDAIGYPDEHMDFCYENGGEALALTDHGNMNGFSHQFLHWKKMKAEGKNFKPIFGVEAYFLPSIEEWRGEYNRIKEDAKLAKSLAKGDTSGATVEDEEESKKAIKSILNRS
;
A
#
# COMPACT_ATOMS: atom_id res chain seq x y z
N MET A 1 -11.22 -34.44 21.29
CA MET A 1 -10.02 -33.88 20.61
C MET A 1 -9.98 -32.42 20.92
N THR A 2 -9.03 -31.93 21.70
CA THR A 2 -8.87 -30.53 21.99
C THR A 2 -8.28 -29.91 20.73
N ASP A 3 -9.07 -29.13 20.00
CA ASP A 3 -8.58 -28.28 18.91
C ASP A 3 -7.50 -27.37 19.47
N LYS A 4 -6.26 -27.76 19.26
CA LYS A 4 -5.09 -26.98 19.65
C LYS A 4 -5.05 -25.77 18.68
N LYS A 5 -5.69 -24.67 19.05
CA LYS A 5 -5.61 -23.42 18.27
C LYS A 5 -4.13 -23.08 18.07
N ILE A 6 -3.70 -23.00 16.83
CA ILE A 6 -2.35 -22.52 16.51
C ILE A 6 -2.40 -21.01 16.78
N PRO A 7 -1.56 -20.48 17.68
CA PRO A 7 -1.53 -19.05 17.93
C PRO A 7 -1.06 -18.35 16.66
N PHE A 8 -1.91 -17.50 16.12
CA PHE A 8 -1.61 -16.70 14.93
C PHE A 8 -1.69 -15.22 15.26
N VAL A 9 -0.69 -14.47 14.86
CA VAL A 9 -0.66 -13.02 14.95
C VAL A 9 -0.52 -12.46 13.54
N GLY A 10 -1.55 -11.76 13.07
CA GLY A 10 -1.50 -11.05 11.80
C GLY A 10 -0.52 -9.87 11.90
N LEU A 11 0.56 -9.92 11.11
CA LEU A 11 1.60 -8.88 11.11
C LEU A 11 1.47 -7.91 9.93
N HIS A 12 0.52 -8.14 9.02
CA HIS A 12 0.27 -7.33 7.85
C HIS A 12 -1.23 -7.24 7.60
N ALA A 13 -1.79 -6.06 7.80
CA ALA A 13 -3.18 -5.78 7.51
C ALA A 13 -3.35 -4.32 7.10
N HIS A 14 -4.24 -4.11 6.12
CA HIS A 14 -4.60 -2.79 5.61
C HIS A 14 -6.02 -2.43 6.02
N SER A 15 -6.27 -1.14 6.19
CA SER A 15 -7.61 -0.61 6.48
C SER A 15 -8.02 0.44 5.46
N VAL A 16 -9.32 0.61 5.28
CA VAL A 16 -9.86 1.68 4.42
C VAL A 16 -9.50 3.09 4.91
N ALA A 17 -9.05 3.24 6.15
CA ALA A 17 -8.61 4.51 6.69
C ALA A 17 -7.27 4.97 6.08
N GLY A 18 -6.41 4.05 5.66
CA GLY A 18 -5.09 4.35 5.10
C GLY A 18 -4.80 3.74 3.74
N SER A 19 -5.51 2.66 3.36
CA SER A 19 -5.26 1.88 2.14
C SER A 19 -6.56 1.63 1.39
N ILE A 20 -7.25 2.70 1.01
CA ILE A 20 -8.62 2.67 0.46
C ILE A 20 -8.80 1.83 -0.82
N PHE A 21 -7.72 1.60 -1.58
CA PHE A 21 -7.80 0.88 -2.86
C PHE A 21 -7.64 -0.63 -2.74
N ASP A 22 -7.10 -1.12 -1.62
CA ASP A 22 -6.76 -2.54 -1.44
C ASP A 22 -7.19 -3.10 -0.08
N ALA A 23 -7.98 -2.35 0.66
CA ALA A 23 -8.50 -2.77 1.95
C ALA A 23 -10.03 -2.75 1.98
N ILE A 24 -10.59 -3.66 2.77
CA ILE A 24 -12.00 -3.68 3.17
C ILE A 24 -12.07 -3.58 4.69
N GLY A 25 -12.97 -2.72 5.19
CA GLY A 25 -13.17 -2.57 6.63
C GLY A 25 -12.26 -1.57 7.32
N TYR A 26 -12.75 -1.09 8.44
CA TYR A 26 -12.01 -0.18 9.31
C TYR A 26 -11.13 -0.93 10.31
N PRO A 27 -10.17 -0.26 10.98
CA PRO A 27 -9.28 -0.89 11.96
C PRO A 27 -10.01 -1.61 13.10
N ASP A 28 -11.10 -1.06 13.58
CA ASP A 28 -11.94 -1.62 14.63
C ASP A 28 -12.62 -2.93 14.20
N GLU A 29 -13.16 -2.99 12.98
CA GLU A 29 -13.74 -4.20 12.40
C GLU A 29 -12.70 -5.34 12.28
N HIS A 30 -11.49 -5.01 11.84
CA HIS A 30 -10.40 -5.99 11.77
C HIS A 30 -9.98 -6.51 13.15
N MET A 31 -9.93 -5.63 14.15
CA MET A 31 -9.58 -6.01 15.52
C MET A 31 -10.65 -6.91 16.15
N ASP A 32 -11.93 -6.55 16.01
CA ASP A 32 -13.03 -7.35 16.51
C ASP A 32 -13.09 -8.72 15.83
N PHE A 33 -12.98 -8.76 14.50
CA PHE A 33 -12.93 -10.02 13.76
C PHE A 33 -11.76 -10.91 14.22
N CYS A 34 -10.58 -10.33 14.38
CA CYS A 34 -9.42 -11.07 14.85
C CYS A 34 -9.65 -11.65 16.24
N TYR A 35 -10.14 -10.85 17.18
CA TYR A 35 -10.40 -11.24 18.55
C TYR A 35 -11.50 -12.34 18.65
N GLU A 36 -12.61 -12.17 17.95
CA GLU A 36 -13.71 -13.13 17.91
C GLU A 36 -13.30 -14.50 17.34
N ASN A 37 -12.33 -14.50 16.43
CA ASN A 37 -11.75 -15.73 15.89
C ASN A 37 -10.57 -16.27 16.71
N GLY A 38 -10.35 -15.73 17.92
CA GLY A 38 -9.34 -16.22 18.86
C GLY A 38 -7.94 -15.71 18.62
N GLY A 39 -7.77 -14.64 17.83
CA GLY A 39 -6.52 -13.90 17.71
C GLY A 39 -6.29 -13.02 18.93
N GLU A 40 -5.04 -12.90 19.34
CA GLU A 40 -4.64 -12.11 20.52
C GLU A 40 -3.97 -10.79 20.15
N ALA A 41 -3.57 -10.63 18.88
CA ALA A 41 -2.90 -9.43 18.38
C ALA A 41 -3.10 -9.27 16.87
N LEU A 42 -3.04 -8.02 16.41
CA LEU A 42 -3.08 -7.66 14.99
C LEU A 42 -2.21 -6.44 14.74
N ALA A 43 -1.36 -6.51 13.72
CA ALA A 43 -0.67 -5.34 13.18
C ALA A 43 -1.51 -4.68 12.09
N LEU A 44 -1.69 -3.36 12.20
CA LEU A 44 -2.18 -2.53 11.13
C LEU A 44 -0.99 -1.86 10.45
N THR A 45 -0.87 -2.05 9.13
CA THR A 45 0.27 -1.62 8.31
C THR A 45 -0.21 -1.03 7.00
N ASP A 46 -0.91 0.09 7.06
CA ASP A 46 -1.39 0.79 5.87
C ASP A 46 -0.24 1.25 4.96
N HIS A 47 -0.49 1.38 3.66
CA HIS A 47 0.51 1.73 2.64
C HIS A 47 1.08 3.15 2.84
N GLY A 48 2.33 3.24 3.25
CA GLY A 48 3.09 4.49 3.36
C GLY A 48 2.55 5.50 4.37
N ASN A 49 1.56 5.12 5.19
CA ASN A 49 0.94 6.01 6.15
C ASN A 49 0.43 5.27 7.39
N MET A 50 -0.01 6.00 8.40
CA MET A 50 -0.60 5.49 9.63
C MET A 50 -1.98 6.12 9.91
N ASN A 51 -2.78 6.38 8.89
CA ASN A 51 -4.08 7.05 9.05
C ASN A 51 -5.06 6.23 9.89
N GLY A 52 -4.96 4.90 9.87
CA GLY A 52 -5.75 4.00 10.70
C GLY A 52 -5.36 3.98 12.20
N PHE A 53 -4.23 4.59 12.58
CA PHE A 53 -3.69 4.54 13.93
C PHE A 53 -4.68 5.01 15.02
N SER A 54 -5.31 6.15 14.81
CA SER A 54 -6.24 6.72 15.79
C SER A 54 -7.46 5.82 16.03
N HIS A 55 -8.01 5.23 14.98
CA HIS A 55 -9.11 4.27 15.06
C HIS A 55 -8.69 3.02 15.83
N GLN A 56 -7.54 2.44 15.46
CA GLN A 56 -6.99 1.25 16.13
C GLN A 56 -6.73 1.51 17.61
N PHE A 57 -6.13 2.65 17.95
CA PHE A 57 -5.80 3.01 19.34
C PHE A 57 -7.04 3.23 20.19
N LEU A 58 -8.02 3.98 19.69
CA LEU A 58 -9.25 4.27 20.42
C LEU A 58 -10.08 3.00 20.63
N HIS A 59 -10.17 2.16 19.62
CA HIS A 59 -10.88 0.89 19.73
C HIS A 59 -10.19 -0.07 20.71
N TRP A 60 -8.86 -0.16 20.67
CA TRP A 60 -8.12 -0.92 21.68
C TRP A 60 -8.40 -0.46 23.10
N LYS A 61 -8.46 0.84 23.36
CA LYS A 61 -8.84 1.36 24.69
C LYS A 61 -10.22 0.89 25.12
N LYS A 62 -11.19 0.85 24.21
CA LYS A 62 -12.53 0.33 24.44
C LYS A 62 -12.48 -1.18 24.76
N MET A 63 -11.83 -1.98 23.93
CA MET A 63 -11.65 -3.41 24.15
C MET A 63 -11.01 -3.71 25.53
N LYS A 64 -9.99 -2.94 25.90
CA LYS A 64 -9.32 -3.05 27.19
C LYS A 64 -10.28 -2.72 28.37
N ALA A 65 -11.10 -1.69 28.23
CA ALA A 65 -12.11 -1.33 29.22
C ALA A 65 -13.19 -2.42 29.39
N GLU A 66 -13.48 -3.15 28.32
CA GLU A 66 -14.38 -4.32 28.31
C GLU A 66 -13.70 -5.61 28.86
N GLY A 67 -12.43 -5.54 29.27
CA GLY A 67 -11.68 -6.69 29.79
C GLY A 67 -11.15 -7.65 28.71
N LYS A 68 -11.22 -7.26 27.44
CA LYS A 68 -10.64 -8.05 26.32
C LYS A 68 -9.13 -7.95 26.32
N ASN A 69 -8.45 -9.10 26.35
CA ASN A 69 -6.99 -9.17 26.25
C ASN A 69 -6.59 -9.20 24.76
N PHE A 70 -6.37 -8.03 24.19
CA PHE A 70 -5.97 -7.87 22.80
C PHE A 70 -4.78 -6.90 22.67
N LYS A 71 -3.79 -7.24 21.84
CA LYS A 71 -2.60 -6.41 21.62
C LYS A 71 -2.64 -5.78 20.23
N PRO A 72 -2.90 -4.47 20.10
CA PRO A 72 -2.68 -3.77 18.85
C PRO A 72 -1.18 -3.65 18.58
N ILE A 73 -0.78 -3.84 17.34
CA ILE A 73 0.58 -3.58 16.85
C ILE A 73 0.45 -2.45 15.82
N PHE A 74 1.10 -1.34 16.11
CA PHE A 74 1.08 -0.17 15.24
C PHE A 74 2.25 -0.25 14.26
N GLY A 75 1.95 -0.17 12.98
CA GLY A 75 2.95 -0.32 11.94
C GLY A 75 2.63 0.53 10.71
N VAL A 76 3.48 0.42 9.73
CA VAL A 76 3.33 1.01 8.41
C VAL A 76 3.97 0.09 7.39
N GLU A 77 3.34 -0.10 6.24
CA GLU A 77 4.02 -0.70 5.09
C GLU A 77 4.88 0.36 4.41
N ALA A 78 6.18 0.30 4.70
CA ALA A 78 7.12 1.31 4.24
C ALA A 78 7.68 0.95 2.86
N TYR A 79 7.83 1.96 2.00
CA TYR A 79 8.55 1.83 0.74
C TYR A 79 10.04 1.93 1.01
N PHE A 80 10.77 0.90 0.63
CA PHE A 80 12.23 0.86 0.76
C PHE A 80 12.91 1.15 -0.56
N LEU A 81 13.86 2.09 -0.54
CA LEU A 81 14.68 2.45 -1.69
C LEU A 81 16.15 2.29 -1.31
N PRO A 82 16.91 1.45 -2.02
CA PRO A 82 18.35 1.27 -1.78
C PRO A 82 19.15 2.55 -1.99
N SER A 83 18.75 3.37 -2.99
CA SER A 83 19.38 4.64 -3.33
C SER A 83 18.34 5.65 -3.81
N ILE A 84 18.35 6.82 -3.18
CA ILE A 84 17.48 7.94 -3.58
C ILE A 84 17.94 8.52 -4.93
N GLU A 85 19.25 8.53 -5.19
CA GLU A 85 19.84 9.05 -6.43
C GLU A 85 19.42 8.20 -7.62
N GLU A 86 19.53 6.87 -7.52
CA GLU A 86 19.11 5.94 -8.57
C GLU A 86 17.60 6.07 -8.83
N TRP A 87 16.80 6.09 -7.77
CA TRP A 87 15.35 6.26 -7.90
C TRP A 87 14.99 7.59 -8.58
N ARG A 88 15.65 8.71 -8.21
CA ARG A 88 15.42 10.01 -8.85
C ARG A 88 15.79 9.99 -10.33
N GLY A 89 16.88 9.32 -10.68
CA GLY A 89 17.28 9.14 -12.08
C GLY A 89 16.22 8.40 -12.88
N GLU A 90 15.74 7.28 -12.36
CA GLU A 90 14.70 6.49 -13.01
C GLU A 90 13.36 7.24 -13.07
N TYR A 91 12.94 7.89 -11.99
CA TYR A 91 11.72 8.70 -11.96
C TYR A 91 11.75 9.85 -12.98
N ASN A 92 12.87 10.56 -13.10
CA ASN A 92 13.00 11.65 -14.07
C ASN A 92 12.92 11.14 -15.49
N ARG A 93 13.57 10.00 -15.78
CA ARG A 93 13.50 9.34 -17.10
C ARG A 93 12.05 8.98 -17.45
N ILE A 94 11.34 8.29 -16.55
CA ILE A 94 9.93 7.92 -16.75
C ILE A 94 9.05 9.15 -16.98
N LYS A 95 9.32 10.24 -16.27
CA LYS A 95 8.58 11.49 -16.41
C LYS A 95 8.83 12.19 -17.75
N GLU A 96 10.04 12.12 -18.26
CA GLU A 96 10.40 12.66 -19.59
C GLU A 96 9.78 11.83 -20.70
N ASP A 97 9.84 10.50 -20.60
CA ASP A 97 9.20 9.58 -21.54
C ASP A 97 7.68 9.79 -21.59
N ALA A 98 7.06 9.98 -20.43
CA ALA A 98 5.62 10.25 -20.35
C ALA A 98 5.24 11.64 -20.94
N LYS A 99 6.10 12.65 -20.85
CA LYS A 99 5.90 13.94 -21.50
C LYS A 99 6.01 13.81 -23.02
N LEU A 100 7.03 13.10 -23.50
CA LEU A 100 7.24 12.84 -24.93
C LEU A 100 6.04 12.09 -25.52
N ALA A 101 5.59 11.03 -24.85
CA ALA A 101 4.41 10.26 -25.24
C ALA A 101 3.14 11.13 -25.35
N LYS A 102 2.96 12.07 -24.41
CA LYS A 102 1.84 13.01 -24.45
C LYS A 102 1.94 14.03 -25.57
N SER A 103 3.14 14.50 -25.94
CA SER A 103 3.32 15.42 -27.05
C SER A 103 3.04 14.72 -28.38
N LEU A 104 3.53 13.50 -28.56
CA LEU A 104 3.26 12.68 -29.74
C LEU A 104 1.75 12.37 -29.92
N ALA A 105 1.08 12.04 -28.82
CA ALA A 105 -0.37 11.77 -28.84
C ALA A 105 -1.22 13.02 -29.19
N LYS A 106 -0.66 14.24 -28.98
CA LYS A 106 -1.32 15.49 -29.35
C LYS A 106 -1.04 15.93 -30.80
N GLY A 107 -0.26 15.16 -31.54
CA GLY A 107 0.11 15.49 -32.93
C GLY A 107 1.15 16.63 -33.06
N ASP A 108 1.83 16.96 -31.97
CA ASP A 108 2.91 17.93 -31.94
C ASP A 108 4.22 17.23 -32.33
N THR A 109 4.42 17.07 -33.66
CA THR A 109 5.57 16.37 -34.23
C THR A 109 6.79 17.28 -34.46
N SER A 110 6.83 18.47 -33.89
CA SER A 110 7.96 19.36 -34.05
C SER A 110 9.18 18.87 -33.26
N GLY A 111 9.92 17.92 -33.84
CA GLY A 111 11.24 17.49 -33.35
C GLY A 111 11.43 16.01 -33.00
N ALA A 112 10.45 15.15 -33.19
CA ALA A 112 10.60 13.70 -32.93
C ALA A 112 10.96 12.93 -34.22
N THR A 113 11.91 12.00 -34.12
CA THR A 113 12.23 11.05 -35.20
C THR A 113 11.34 9.80 -35.09
N VAL A 114 11.21 9.03 -36.16
CA VAL A 114 10.43 7.77 -36.18
C VAL A 114 10.95 6.76 -35.16
N GLU A 115 12.25 6.76 -34.88
CA GLU A 115 12.89 5.91 -33.87
C GLU A 115 12.46 6.29 -32.46
N ASP A 116 12.31 7.60 -32.15
CA ASP A 116 11.83 8.11 -30.88
C ASP A 116 10.36 7.70 -30.62
N GLU A 117 9.54 7.60 -31.67
CA GLU A 117 8.15 7.13 -31.56
C GLU A 117 8.04 5.65 -31.20
N GLU A 118 8.88 4.79 -31.78
CA GLU A 118 8.86 3.35 -31.50
C GLU A 118 9.39 3.05 -30.09
N GLU A 119 10.42 3.75 -29.65
CA GLU A 119 10.99 3.58 -28.31
C GLU A 119 10.00 4.06 -27.22
N SER A 120 9.33 5.18 -27.48
CA SER A 120 8.27 5.70 -26.59
C SER A 120 7.07 4.76 -26.48
N LYS A 121 6.64 4.14 -27.58
CA LYS A 121 5.58 3.12 -27.57
C LYS A 121 5.96 1.88 -26.77
N LYS A 122 7.23 1.44 -26.84
CA LYS A 122 7.75 0.33 -26.04
C LYS A 122 7.80 0.69 -24.54
N ALA A 123 8.25 1.90 -24.20
CA ALA A 123 8.31 2.39 -22.82
C ALA A 123 6.92 2.46 -22.18
N ILE A 124 5.92 3.04 -22.89
CA ILE A 124 4.53 3.10 -22.44
C ILE A 124 3.98 1.69 -22.17
N LYS A 125 4.23 0.74 -23.09
CA LYS A 125 3.76 -0.64 -22.95
C LYS A 125 4.41 -1.36 -21.76
N SER A 126 5.67 -1.04 -21.45
CA SER A 126 6.36 -1.59 -20.27
C SER A 126 5.85 -1.02 -18.95
N ILE A 127 5.43 0.24 -18.92
CA ILE A 127 4.83 0.90 -17.76
C ILE A 127 3.44 0.34 -17.48
N LEU A 128 2.62 0.18 -18.52
CA LEU A 128 1.26 -0.38 -18.41
C LEU A 128 1.23 -1.86 -18.01
N ASN A 129 2.30 -2.61 -18.23
CA ASN A 129 2.40 -4.02 -17.87
C ASN A 129 3.01 -4.25 -16.46
N ARG A 130 3.36 -3.18 -15.72
CA ARG A 130 3.92 -3.24 -14.36
C ARG A 130 2.94 -2.76 -13.27
N SER A 131 1.73 -2.36 -13.66
CA SER A 131 0.64 -1.94 -12.76
C SER A 131 -0.35 -3.09 -12.48
#